data_ad4cadf10eea010424fe2d7688e05313
#
_entry.id   ad4cadf10eea010424fe2d7688e05313
#
_cell.length_a   1.000
_cell.length_b   1.000
_cell.length_c   1.000
_cell.angle_alpha   90.00
_cell.angle_beta   90.00
_cell.angle_gamma   90.00
#
_symmetry.space_group_name_H-M   'P 1'
#
loop_
_entity.id
_entity.type
_entity.pdbx_description
1 polymer ?
#
loop_
_entity_poly.entity_id
_entity_poly.type
_entity_poly.pdbx_seq_one_letter_code
_entity_poly.pdbx_strand_id
1 'polypeptide(L)'
;DVYKRQGNTIVPDEVIKQYGADILRLWVAQTDYTADQRIGPEILKGVADSYRRLRNTLRFILGNLNGFSDAERVDPADMPELERWVLHRLAELDHKVRTGYAAFDFQGVFRAVFEFATVDLSSFYFDIRKDALYCDGPSDRRNAARTVLDILFHRLTTWLAPVLVFTMEDVWLSRFPGDDSSVHLQDIPDTPKDWLDEPLAQKWEAIRRVRRVVTAALEVQRRDKVIGASLEAAPVVHVEDADALAALKTVPWCRMGSMMGAPVRASQTRAVRSLDLVRILSASGLQVAK
;
A
#
# COMPACT_ATOMS: atom_id res chain seq x y z
N ASP A 1 -39.25 15.42 -16.32
CA ASP A 1 -38.54 16.71 -16.30
C ASP A 1 -38.82 17.58 -15.08
N VAL A 2 -39.74 17.21 -14.16
CA VAL A 2 -40.03 17.94 -12.93
C VAL A 2 -38.84 17.89 -11.96
N TYR A 3 -38.13 16.78 -11.90
CA TYR A 3 -36.93 16.60 -11.04
C TYR A 3 -35.76 17.49 -11.42
N LYS A 4 -35.56 17.78 -12.71
CA LYS A 4 -34.48 18.67 -13.18
C LYS A 4 -34.67 20.13 -12.79
N ARG A 5 -35.90 20.57 -12.49
CA ARG A 5 -36.21 21.95 -12.10
C ARG A 5 -35.98 22.25 -10.62
N GLN A 6 -35.70 21.24 -9.78
CA GLN A 6 -35.53 21.41 -8.33
C GLN A 6 -34.07 21.66 -7.89
N GLY A 7 -33.13 21.88 -8.80
CA GLY A 7 -31.72 22.14 -8.46
C GLY A 7 -30.95 20.96 -7.92
N ASN A 8 -31.51 19.74 -7.96
CA ASN A 8 -30.89 18.51 -7.47
C ASN A 8 -30.09 17.76 -8.54
N THR A 9 -29.79 18.41 -9.66
CA THR A 9 -29.07 17.78 -10.77
C THR A 9 -27.64 18.31 -10.82
N ILE A 10 -26.67 17.43 -10.69
CA ILE A 10 -25.27 17.75 -10.97
C ILE A 10 -24.99 17.47 -12.44
N VAL A 11 -24.49 18.46 -13.15
CA VAL A 11 -24.16 18.36 -14.56
C VAL A 11 -22.75 17.77 -14.69
N PRO A 12 -22.52 16.70 -15.49
CA PRO A 12 -21.20 16.10 -15.65
C PRO A 12 -20.11 17.10 -16.05
N ASP A 13 -20.41 18.06 -16.92
CA ASP A 13 -19.46 19.09 -17.35
C ASP A 13 -18.94 19.95 -16.21
N GLU A 14 -19.75 20.23 -15.18
CA GLU A 14 -19.34 20.99 -13.99
C GLU A 14 -18.35 20.16 -13.15
N VAL A 15 -18.62 18.86 -12.99
CA VAL A 15 -17.74 17.95 -12.28
C VAL A 15 -16.42 17.81 -13.02
N ILE A 16 -16.46 17.64 -14.35
CA ILE A 16 -15.26 17.50 -15.18
C ILE A 16 -14.41 18.78 -15.12
N LYS A 17 -15.03 19.96 -15.17
CA LYS A 17 -14.30 21.24 -15.05
C LYS A 17 -13.64 21.42 -13.69
N GLN A 18 -14.28 20.95 -12.62
CA GLN A 18 -13.78 21.16 -11.26
C GLN A 18 -12.79 20.07 -10.82
N TYR A 19 -13.04 18.81 -11.16
CA TYR A 19 -12.30 17.66 -10.65
C TYR A 19 -11.56 16.87 -11.73
N GLY A 20 -11.94 17.00 -12.98
CA GLY A 20 -11.44 16.19 -14.11
C GLY A 20 -12.31 14.96 -14.37
N ALA A 21 -12.19 14.40 -15.57
CA ALA A 21 -13.00 13.27 -16.03
C ALA A 21 -12.74 11.99 -15.22
N ASP A 22 -11.50 11.74 -14.82
CA ASP A 22 -11.13 10.54 -14.06
C ASP A 22 -11.79 10.48 -12.69
N ILE A 23 -12.07 11.62 -12.05
CA ILE A 23 -12.80 11.64 -10.77
C ILE A 23 -14.24 11.22 -10.96
N LEU A 24 -14.90 11.66 -12.02
CA LEU A 24 -16.26 11.24 -12.34
C LEU A 24 -16.31 9.74 -12.65
N ARG A 25 -15.38 9.24 -13.45
CA ARG A 25 -15.24 7.81 -13.77
C ARG A 25 -14.99 6.97 -12.51
N LEU A 26 -14.11 7.48 -11.64
CA LEU A 26 -13.80 6.81 -10.38
C LEU A 26 -15.00 6.77 -9.42
N TRP A 27 -15.80 7.85 -9.36
CA TRP A 27 -17.03 7.86 -8.59
C TRP A 27 -17.98 6.74 -9.05
N VAL A 28 -18.18 6.57 -10.36
CA VAL A 28 -19.00 5.48 -10.90
C VAL A 28 -18.44 4.11 -10.53
N ALA A 29 -17.12 3.91 -10.67
CA ALA A 29 -16.47 2.64 -10.36
C ALA A 29 -16.44 2.30 -8.86
N GLN A 30 -16.52 3.30 -7.98
CA GLN A 30 -16.54 3.10 -6.53
C GLN A 30 -17.93 2.86 -5.94
N THR A 31 -18.99 3.11 -6.70
CA THR A 31 -20.37 3.00 -6.24
C THR A 31 -21.02 1.73 -6.78
N ASP A 32 -22.01 1.23 -6.06
CA ASP A 32 -22.86 0.15 -6.54
C ASP A 32 -23.82 0.71 -7.60
N TYR A 33 -23.46 0.50 -8.88
CA TYR A 33 -24.25 0.99 -10.01
C TYR A 33 -25.56 0.20 -10.26
N THR A 34 -25.82 -0.85 -9.49
CA THR A 34 -27.09 -1.61 -9.55
C THR A 34 -28.19 -0.94 -8.71
N ALA A 35 -27.84 0.03 -7.87
CA ALA A 35 -28.74 0.78 -7.02
C ALA A 35 -28.72 2.28 -7.36
N ASP A 36 -29.65 3.05 -6.79
CA ASP A 36 -29.69 4.49 -6.94
C ASP A 36 -28.41 5.14 -6.36
N GLN A 37 -27.71 5.87 -7.20
CA GLN A 37 -26.46 6.51 -6.83
C GLN A 37 -26.68 7.94 -6.36
N ARG A 38 -26.00 8.30 -5.27
CA ARG A 38 -25.96 9.67 -4.79
C ARG A 38 -24.66 10.34 -5.23
N ILE A 39 -24.77 11.57 -5.72
CA ILE A 39 -23.65 12.42 -6.05
C ILE A 39 -23.80 13.75 -5.34
N GLY A 40 -22.69 14.32 -4.84
CA GLY A 40 -22.69 15.60 -4.16
C GLY A 40 -21.24 16.06 -3.90
N PRO A 41 -21.02 17.33 -3.51
CA PRO A 41 -19.69 17.89 -3.30
C PRO A 41 -18.86 17.10 -2.30
N GLU A 42 -19.44 16.65 -1.18
CA GLU A 42 -18.73 15.88 -0.15
C GLU A 42 -18.34 14.48 -0.65
N ILE A 43 -19.20 13.83 -1.44
CA ILE A 43 -18.91 12.53 -2.05
C ILE A 43 -17.76 12.68 -3.05
N LEU A 44 -17.82 13.66 -3.94
CA LEU A 44 -16.77 13.93 -4.92
C LEU A 44 -15.45 14.29 -4.26
N LYS A 45 -15.46 15.01 -3.15
CA LYS A 45 -14.27 15.29 -2.34
C LYS A 45 -13.65 14.00 -1.79
N GLY A 46 -14.47 13.07 -1.26
CA GLY A 46 -13.99 11.76 -0.81
C GLY A 46 -13.36 10.92 -1.94
N VAL A 47 -13.97 10.95 -3.14
CA VAL A 47 -13.42 10.32 -4.34
C VAL A 47 -12.09 10.95 -4.74
N ALA A 48 -12.00 12.28 -4.73
CA ALA A 48 -10.76 13.01 -5.04
C ALA A 48 -9.65 12.71 -4.01
N ASP A 49 -9.98 12.48 -2.74
CA ASP A 49 -9.01 12.07 -1.73
C ASP A 49 -8.50 10.64 -1.98
N SER A 50 -9.36 9.71 -2.37
CA SER A 50 -8.97 8.36 -2.78
C SER A 50 -8.05 8.39 -4.01
N TYR A 51 -8.42 9.15 -5.02
CA TYR A 51 -7.59 9.38 -6.21
C TYR A 51 -6.20 9.94 -5.86
N ARG A 52 -6.15 10.96 -4.99
CA ARG A 52 -4.88 11.57 -4.57
C ARG A 52 -3.95 10.57 -3.90
N ARG A 53 -4.48 9.67 -3.08
CA ARG A 53 -3.69 8.61 -2.44
C ARG A 53 -3.10 7.64 -3.47
N LEU A 54 -3.90 7.17 -4.43
CA LEU A 54 -3.40 6.32 -5.53
C LEU A 54 -2.33 7.03 -6.35
N ARG A 55 -2.58 8.29 -6.73
CA ARG A 55 -1.62 9.09 -7.47
C ARG A 55 -0.29 9.24 -6.72
N ASN A 56 -0.32 9.41 -5.40
CA ASN A 56 0.89 9.48 -4.58
C ASN A 56 1.65 8.14 -4.58
N THR A 57 0.97 7.00 -4.53
CA THR A 57 1.58 5.67 -4.67
C THR A 57 2.30 5.54 -6.01
N LEU A 58 1.65 5.88 -7.11
CA LEU A 58 2.25 5.83 -8.46
C LEU A 58 3.42 6.82 -8.61
N ARG A 59 3.30 8.02 -8.05
CA ARG A 59 4.39 9.01 -8.04
C ARG A 59 5.62 8.50 -7.30
N PHE A 60 5.44 7.80 -6.17
CA PHE A 60 6.54 7.17 -5.45
C PHE A 60 7.23 6.11 -6.32
N ILE A 61 6.46 5.25 -6.98
CA ILE A 61 6.95 4.21 -7.88
C ILE A 61 7.76 4.86 -9.02
N LEU A 62 7.19 5.81 -9.74
CA LEU A 62 7.85 6.51 -10.86
C LEU A 62 9.17 7.17 -10.44
N GLY A 63 9.17 7.89 -9.31
CA GLY A 63 10.36 8.58 -8.83
C GLY A 63 11.52 7.62 -8.52
N ASN A 64 11.21 6.41 -8.03
CA ASN A 64 12.22 5.40 -7.71
C ASN A 64 12.61 4.52 -8.91
N LEU A 65 11.89 4.60 -10.01
CA LEU A 65 12.21 3.88 -11.25
C LEU A 65 13.06 4.71 -12.23
N ASN A 66 13.37 5.95 -11.90
CA ASN A 66 14.24 6.77 -12.74
C ASN A 66 15.59 6.07 -12.96
N GLY A 67 15.98 5.87 -14.24
CA GLY A 67 17.19 5.18 -14.62
C GLY A 67 17.22 3.68 -14.31
N PHE A 68 16.09 3.04 -13.97
CA PHE A 68 16.02 1.58 -13.83
C PHE A 68 16.21 0.89 -15.18
N SER A 69 17.02 -0.14 -15.20
CA SER A 69 17.29 -0.94 -16.38
C SER A 69 17.23 -2.45 -16.07
N ASP A 70 17.12 -3.28 -17.11
CA ASP A 70 17.09 -4.74 -16.95
C ASP A 70 18.36 -5.32 -16.33
N ALA A 71 19.48 -4.59 -16.39
CA ALA A 71 20.72 -4.99 -15.72
C ALA A 71 20.61 -5.00 -14.17
N GLU A 72 19.65 -4.24 -13.62
CA GLU A 72 19.36 -4.22 -12.18
C GLU A 72 18.31 -5.26 -11.75
N ARG A 73 17.67 -5.92 -12.71
CA ARG A 73 16.58 -6.85 -12.44
C ARG A 73 17.05 -8.07 -11.65
N VAL A 74 16.33 -8.35 -10.57
CA VAL A 74 16.59 -9.50 -9.69
C VAL A 74 15.50 -10.54 -9.92
N ASP A 75 15.90 -11.82 -10.03
CA ASP A 75 14.95 -12.92 -10.13
C ASP A 75 14.11 -13.01 -8.84
N PRO A 76 12.78 -13.21 -8.92
CA PRO A 76 11.92 -13.38 -7.75
C PRO A 76 12.41 -14.43 -6.75
N ALA A 77 13.07 -15.50 -7.20
CA ALA A 77 13.64 -16.55 -6.34
C ALA A 77 14.80 -16.04 -5.45
N ASP A 78 15.54 -15.06 -5.95
CA ASP A 78 16.69 -14.47 -5.26
C ASP A 78 16.33 -13.23 -4.43
N MET A 79 15.06 -12.80 -4.47
CA MET A 79 14.62 -11.64 -3.74
C MET A 79 14.55 -11.88 -2.22
N PRO A 80 14.81 -10.85 -1.39
CA PRO A 80 14.54 -10.92 0.04
C PRO A 80 13.07 -11.23 0.34
N GLU A 81 12.78 -11.80 1.51
CA GLU A 81 11.44 -12.23 1.90
C GLU A 81 10.36 -11.14 1.80
N LEU A 82 10.69 -9.88 2.07
CA LEU A 82 9.72 -8.80 2.00
C LEU A 82 9.27 -8.52 0.56
N GLU A 83 10.18 -8.58 -0.39
CA GLU A 83 9.89 -8.47 -1.83
C GLU A 83 9.02 -9.64 -2.29
N ARG A 84 9.38 -10.87 -1.92
CA ARG A 84 8.58 -12.08 -2.25
C ARG A 84 7.18 -12.00 -1.64
N TRP A 85 7.05 -11.46 -0.42
CA TRP A 85 5.74 -11.22 0.19
C TRP A 85 4.91 -10.22 -0.64
N VAL A 86 5.50 -9.15 -1.15
CA VAL A 86 4.78 -8.20 -2.04
C VAL A 86 4.31 -8.89 -3.31
N LEU A 87 5.16 -9.76 -3.90
CA LEU A 87 4.78 -10.54 -5.08
C LEU A 87 3.63 -11.52 -4.79
N HIS A 88 3.65 -12.19 -3.64
CA HIS A 88 2.53 -13.02 -3.19
C HIS A 88 1.23 -12.21 -3.10
N ARG A 89 1.25 -11.06 -2.40
CA ARG A 89 0.08 -10.17 -2.29
C ARG A 89 -0.41 -9.69 -3.66
N LEU A 90 0.53 -9.44 -4.57
CA LEU A 90 0.21 -9.02 -5.94
C LEU A 90 -0.47 -10.16 -6.73
N ALA A 91 -0.04 -11.41 -6.55
CA ALA A 91 -0.66 -12.57 -7.19
C ALA A 91 -2.09 -12.80 -6.68
N GLU A 92 -2.34 -12.67 -5.37
CA GLU A 92 -3.70 -12.72 -4.82
C GLU A 92 -4.59 -11.59 -5.38
N LEU A 93 -4.01 -10.39 -5.51
CA LEU A 93 -4.73 -9.23 -6.03
C LEU A 93 -5.04 -9.38 -7.53
N ASP A 94 -4.11 -9.90 -8.34
CA ASP A 94 -4.33 -10.14 -9.76
C ASP A 94 -5.54 -11.06 -10.00
N HIS A 95 -5.65 -12.12 -9.22
CA HIS A 95 -6.81 -13.01 -9.28
C HIS A 95 -8.13 -12.26 -9.00
N LYS A 96 -8.15 -11.41 -7.95
CA LYS A 96 -9.33 -10.60 -7.61
C LYS A 96 -9.66 -9.58 -8.69
N VAL A 97 -8.65 -8.95 -9.27
CA VAL A 97 -8.83 -7.96 -10.34
C VAL A 97 -9.42 -8.61 -11.59
N ARG A 98 -8.84 -9.72 -12.05
CA ARG A 98 -9.32 -10.43 -13.25
C ARG A 98 -10.74 -10.96 -13.08
N THR A 99 -11.01 -11.61 -11.94
CA THR A 99 -12.36 -12.13 -11.66
C THR A 99 -13.38 -11.02 -11.47
N GLY A 100 -13.00 -9.93 -10.80
CA GLY A 100 -13.88 -8.78 -10.60
C GLY A 100 -14.22 -8.07 -11.91
N TYR A 101 -13.24 -7.82 -12.78
CA TYR A 101 -13.52 -7.25 -14.10
C TYR A 101 -14.39 -8.18 -14.97
N ALA A 102 -14.14 -9.49 -14.96
CA ALA A 102 -14.97 -10.45 -15.68
C ALA A 102 -16.42 -10.50 -15.16
N ALA A 103 -16.62 -10.22 -13.87
CA ALA A 103 -17.94 -10.15 -13.21
C ALA A 103 -18.56 -8.75 -13.22
N PHE A 104 -17.90 -7.75 -13.80
CA PHE A 104 -18.29 -6.33 -13.74
C PHE A 104 -18.39 -5.77 -12.30
N ASP A 105 -17.67 -6.36 -11.33
CA ASP A 105 -17.55 -5.85 -9.95
C ASP A 105 -16.44 -4.79 -9.86
N PHE A 106 -16.68 -3.63 -10.46
CA PHE A 106 -15.71 -2.53 -10.46
C PHE A 106 -15.43 -1.99 -9.06
N GLN A 107 -16.44 -1.96 -8.20
CA GLN A 107 -16.32 -1.51 -6.82
C GLN A 107 -15.38 -2.42 -6.02
N GLY A 108 -15.55 -3.74 -6.14
CA GLY A 108 -14.68 -4.72 -5.49
C GLY A 108 -13.24 -4.64 -5.98
N VAL A 109 -13.05 -4.52 -7.31
CA VAL A 109 -11.72 -4.33 -7.92
C VAL A 109 -11.05 -3.08 -7.37
N PHE A 110 -11.73 -1.93 -7.46
CA PHE A 110 -11.14 -0.67 -6.99
C PHE A 110 -10.79 -0.72 -5.50
N ARG A 111 -11.69 -1.22 -4.66
CA ARG A 111 -11.45 -1.35 -3.22
C ARG A 111 -10.23 -2.20 -2.92
N ALA A 112 -10.08 -3.35 -3.61
CA ALA A 112 -8.94 -4.24 -3.41
C ALA A 112 -7.62 -3.59 -3.85
N VAL A 113 -7.59 -2.94 -5.01
CA VAL A 113 -6.41 -2.22 -5.51
C VAL A 113 -6.06 -1.03 -4.62
N PHE A 114 -7.07 -0.28 -4.17
CA PHE A 114 -6.88 0.87 -3.28
C PHE A 114 -6.32 0.46 -1.91
N GLU A 115 -6.86 -0.59 -1.31
CA GLU A 115 -6.35 -1.13 -0.04
C GLU A 115 -4.90 -1.60 -0.18
N PHE A 116 -4.59 -2.36 -1.23
CA PHE A 116 -3.22 -2.79 -1.50
C PHE A 116 -2.26 -1.61 -1.67
N ALA A 117 -2.63 -0.62 -2.50
CA ALA A 117 -1.79 0.55 -2.76
C ALA A 117 -1.55 1.42 -1.51
N THR A 118 -2.57 1.58 -0.64
CA THR A 118 -2.47 2.46 0.51
C THR A 118 -1.96 1.77 1.76
N VAL A 119 -2.37 0.53 2.02
CA VAL A 119 -2.04 -0.20 3.24
C VAL A 119 -0.81 -1.08 3.04
N ASP A 120 -0.80 -1.94 2.02
CA ASP A 120 0.32 -2.87 1.82
C ASP A 120 1.55 -2.18 1.24
N LEU A 121 1.36 -1.27 0.27
CA LEU A 121 2.47 -0.56 -0.34
C LEU A 121 2.87 0.69 0.44
N SER A 122 2.03 1.73 0.45
CA SER A 122 2.43 3.05 0.97
C SER A 122 2.71 3.05 2.46
N SER A 123 1.82 2.44 3.28
CA SER A 123 1.96 2.45 4.74
C SER A 123 2.92 1.38 5.27
N PHE A 124 3.28 0.39 4.47
CA PHE A 124 4.10 -0.71 4.92
C PHE A 124 5.35 -0.89 4.07
N TYR A 125 5.23 -1.37 2.85
CA TYR A 125 6.38 -1.74 2.02
C TYR A 125 7.30 -0.54 1.71
N PHE A 126 6.73 0.56 1.24
CA PHE A 126 7.51 1.76 0.90
C PHE A 126 8.14 2.40 2.12
N ASP A 127 7.43 2.41 3.24
CA ASP A 127 7.97 2.94 4.50
C ASP A 127 9.21 2.16 4.97
N ILE A 128 9.21 0.83 4.80
CA ILE A 128 10.36 -0.02 5.14
C ILE A 128 11.51 0.13 4.13
N ARG A 129 11.20 0.34 2.85
CA ARG A 129 12.19 0.37 1.77
C ARG A 129 12.70 1.76 1.40
N LYS A 130 12.12 2.83 1.94
CA LYS A 130 12.53 4.21 1.64
C LYS A 130 14.02 4.44 1.85
N ASP A 131 14.62 3.91 2.92
CA ASP A 131 16.04 4.10 3.19
C ASP A 131 16.91 3.39 2.14
N ALA A 132 16.55 2.16 1.77
CA ALA A 132 17.24 1.43 0.70
C ALA A 132 17.11 2.11 -0.68
N LEU A 133 15.96 2.75 -0.95
CA LEU A 133 15.69 3.40 -2.22
C LEU A 133 16.35 4.78 -2.32
N TYR A 134 16.44 5.54 -1.21
CA TYR A 134 16.91 6.93 -1.21
C TYR A 134 18.35 7.09 -0.68
N CYS A 135 18.78 6.26 0.26
CA CYS A 135 20.04 6.44 0.97
C CYS A 135 21.10 5.42 0.58
N ASP A 136 20.71 4.17 0.27
CA ASP A 136 21.69 3.13 -0.08
C ASP A 136 22.21 3.34 -1.50
N GLY A 137 23.52 3.05 -1.70
CA GLY A 137 24.10 2.87 -3.01
C GLY A 137 23.54 1.62 -3.73
N PRO A 138 24.04 1.30 -4.94
CA PRO A 138 23.70 0.06 -5.63
C PRO A 138 23.91 -1.15 -4.72
N SER A 139 22.86 -1.96 -4.55
CA SER A 139 22.88 -3.16 -3.71
C SER A 139 21.76 -4.11 -4.14
N ASP A 140 21.91 -5.41 -3.86
CA ASP A 140 20.91 -6.43 -4.20
C ASP A 140 19.54 -6.09 -3.60
N ARG A 141 19.54 -5.53 -2.36
CA ARG A 141 18.30 -5.10 -1.71
C ARG A 141 17.61 -3.94 -2.44
N ARG A 142 18.38 -2.95 -2.90
CA ARG A 142 17.85 -1.82 -3.67
C ARG A 142 17.38 -2.29 -5.04
N ASN A 143 18.14 -3.15 -5.70
CA ASN A 143 17.80 -3.71 -7.00
C ASN A 143 16.54 -4.58 -6.93
N ALA A 144 16.41 -5.44 -5.92
CA ALA A 144 15.20 -6.22 -5.67
C ALA A 144 13.97 -5.31 -5.43
N ALA A 145 14.12 -4.27 -4.61
CA ALA A 145 13.04 -3.31 -4.38
C ALA A 145 12.64 -2.59 -5.68
N ARG A 146 13.60 -2.13 -6.49
CA ARG A 146 13.31 -1.47 -7.78
C ARG A 146 12.67 -2.42 -8.78
N THR A 147 13.09 -3.69 -8.81
CA THR A 147 12.44 -4.73 -9.63
C THR A 147 10.96 -4.91 -9.23
N VAL A 148 10.67 -4.96 -7.93
CA VAL A 148 9.28 -5.03 -7.46
C VAL A 148 8.49 -3.78 -7.84
N LEU A 149 9.10 -2.58 -7.74
CA LEU A 149 8.45 -1.34 -8.17
C LEU A 149 8.13 -1.34 -9.67
N ASP A 150 9.01 -1.91 -10.51
CA ASP A 150 8.78 -2.08 -11.93
C ASP A 150 7.59 -3.02 -12.21
N ILE A 151 7.56 -4.15 -11.54
CA ILE A 151 6.44 -5.11 -11.59
C ILE A 151 5.12 -4.46 -11.17
N LEU A 152 5.14 -3.69 -10.08
CA LEU A 152 3.98 -2.94 -9.57
C LEU A 152 3.52 -1.87 -10.54
N PHE A 153 4.45 -1.14 -11.17
CA PHE A 153 4.15 -0.12 -12.15
C PHE A 153 3.29 -0.68 -13.29
N HIS A 154 3.76 -1.75 -13.94
CA HIS A 154 3.06 -2.35 -15.07
C HIS A 154 1.66 -2.85 -14.69
N ARG A 155 1.50 -3.49 -13.53
CA ARG A 155 0.21 -4.02 -13.10
C ARG A 155 -0.77 -2.94 -12.65
N LEU A 156 -0.33 -2.03 -11.81
CA LEU A 156 -1.21 -0.97 -11.32
C LEU A 156 -1.68 -0.04 -12.44
N THR A 157 -0.82 0.28 -13.41
CA THR A 157 -1.21 1.11 -14.56
C THR A 157 -2.20 0.39 -15.45
N THR A 158 -1.97 -0.87 -15.82
CA THR A 158 -2.89 -1.64 -16.67
C THR A 158 -4.21 -1.97 -15.97
N TRP A 159 -4.19 -2.29 -14.67
CA TRP A 159 -5.41 -2.56 -13.92
C TRP A 159 -6.30 -1.32 -13.73
N LEU A 160 -5.70 -0.16 -13.58
CA LEU A 160 -6.44 1.09 -13.35
C LEU A 160 -6.78 1.84 -14.65
N ALA A 161 -6.13 1.51 -15.77
CA ALA A 161 -6.38 2.16 -17.07
C ALA A 161 -7.85 2.16 -17.51
N PRO A 162 -8.66 1.10 -17.30
CA PRO A 162 -10.07 1.12 -17.67
C PRO A 162 -10.91 2.15 -16.89
N VAL A 163 -10.47 2.55 -15.70
CA VAL A 163 -11.17 3.49 -14.82
C VAL A 163 -10.53 4.87 -14.86
N LEU A 164 -9.24 4.97 -14.62
CA LEU A 164 -8.46 6.22 -14.56
C LEU A 164 -7.72 6.44 -15.90
N VAL A 165 -8.49 6.57 -16.96
CA VAL A 165 -8.02 6.56 -18.36
C VAL A 165 -6.90 7.57 -18.61
N PHE A 166 -7.14 8.83 -18.27
CA PHE A 166 -6.19 9.91 -18.53
C PHE A 166 -4.98 9.85 -17.60
N THR A 167 -5.23 9.57 -16.32
CA THR A 167 -4.14 9.50 -15.33
C THR A 167 -3.18 8.36 -15.62
N MET A 168 -3.69 7.18 -15.98
CA MET A 168 -2.81 6.04 -16.27
C MET A 168 -2.02 6.25 -17.56
N GLU A 169 -2.60 6.93 -18.54
CA GLU A 169 -1.86 7.33 -19.75
C GLU A 169 -0.73 8.31 -19.41
N ASP A 170 -1.00 9.36 -18.63
CA ASP A 170 0.04 10.30 -18.19
C ASP A 170 1.16 9.61 -17.40
N VAL A 171 0.80 8.68 -16.51
CA VAL A 171 1.76 7.90 -15.72
C VAL A 171 2.61 7.00 -16.62
N TRP A 172 2.00 6.36 -17.61
CA TRP A 172 2.70 5.50 -18.57
C TRP A 172 3.66 6.30 -19.44
N LEU A 173 3.19 7.36 -20.06
CA LEU A 173 3.98 8.23 -20.95
C LEU A 173 5.11 8.96 -20.20
N SER A 174 4.96 9.21 -18.90
CA SER A 174 6.04 9.74 -18.06
C SER A 174 7.26 8.80 -18.01
N ARG A 175 7.05 7.50 -18.21
CA ARG A 175 8.12 6.50 -18.20
C ARG A 175 8.50 6.02 -19.60
N PHE A 176 7.53 5.84 -20.45
CA PHE A 176 7.68 5.32 -21.80
C PHE A 176 7.13 6.34 -22.82
N PRO A 177 7.85 7.46 -23.03
CA PRO A 177 7.42 8.48 -23.97
C PRO A 177 7.51 7.96 -25.42
N GLY A 178 6.57 8.36 -26.28
CA GLY A 178 6.56 8.04 -27.72
C GLY A 178 5.16 8.10 -28.28
N ASP A 179 5.04 8.43 -29.56
CA ASP A 179 3.76 8.62 -30.25
C ASP A 179 2.97 7.30 -30.36
N ASP A 180 3.68 6.17 -30.44
CA ASP A 180 3.08 4.82 -30.49
C ASP A 180 3.00 4.14 -29.09
N SER A 181 3.32 4.88 -28.02
CA SER A 181 3.29 4.37 -26.66
C SER A 181 1.98 4.76 -25.99
N SER A 182 1.25 3.77 -25.46
CA SER A 182 0.04 4.00 -24.68
C SER A 182 -0.20 2.85 -23.70
N VAL A 183 -0.66 3.16 -22.49
CA VAL A 183 -1.11 2.13 -21.54
C VAL A 183 -2.31 1.36 -22.06
N HIS A 184 -3.14 2.00 -22.89
CA HIS A 184 -4.35 1.40 -23.45
C HIS A 184 -4.07 0.38 -24.56
N LEU A 185 -2.84 0.29 -25.04
CA LEU A 185 -2.36 -0.73 -25.96
C LEU A 185 -1.66 -1.89 -25.24
N GLN A 186 -1.57 -1.84 -23.92
CA GLN A 186 -0.89 -2.86 -23.13
C GLN A 186 -1.87 -3.93 -22.64
N ASP A 187 -1.45 -5.19 -22.73
CA ASP A 187 -2.14 -6.29 -22.08
C ASP A 187 -1.92 -6.25 -20.57
N ILE A 188 -2.88 -6.76 -19.81
CA ILE A 188 -2.69 -7.00 -18.38
C ILE A 188 -1.65 -8.12 -18.22
N PRO A 189 -0.48 -7.87 -17.61
CA PRO A 189 0.58 -8.85 -17.52
C PRO A 189 0.15 -10.10 -16.77
N ASP A 190 0.57 -11.27 -17.26
CA ASP A 190 0.35 -12.53 -16.56
C ASP A 190 1.09 -12.56 -15.24
N THR A 191 0.48 -13.18 -14.25
CA THR A 191 1.07 -13.32 -12.92
C THR A 191 1.50 -14.76 -12.68
N PRO A 192 2.81 -15.00 -12.47
CA PRO A 192 3.34 -16.32 -12.20
C PRO A 192 2.71 -16.93 -10.93
N LYS A 193 2.34 -18.21 -10.99
CA LYS A 193 1.72 -18.92 -9.86
C LYS A 193 2.69 -19.22 -8.73
N ASP A 194 3.98 -19.31 -9.04
CA ASP A 194 5.07 -19.52 -8.10
C ASP A 194 5.34 -18.33 -7.17
N TRP A 195 4.70 -17.18 -7.44
CA TRP A 195 4.70 -16.07 -6.48
C TRP A 195 3.82 -16.32 -5.25
N LEU A 196 2.90 -17.30 -5.33
CA LEU A 196 2.06 -17.66 -4.18
C LEU A 196 2.88 -18.47 -3.16
N ASP A 197 3.10 -17.90 -2.00
CA ASP A 197 3.84 -18.49 -0.86
C ASP A 197 3.01 -18.28 0.42
N GLU A 198 2.09 -19.19 0.67
CA GLU A 198 1.16 -19.12 1.82
C GLU A 198 1.88 -19.12 3.16
N PRO A 199 2.92 -19.96 3.41
CA PRO A 199 3.70 -19.89 4.64
C PRO A 199 4.34 -18.52 4.88
N LEU A 200 4.88 -17.90 3.83
CA LEU A 200 5.45 -16.56 3.90
C LEU A 200 4.38 -15.52 4.21
N ALA A 201 3.20 -15.62 3.59
CA ALA A 201 2.08 -14.72 3.84
C ALA A 201 1.63 -14.76 5.30
N GLN A 202 1.45 -15.95 5.90
CA GLN A 202 1.07 -16.13 7.28
C GLN A 202 2.12 -15.56 8.25
N LYS A 203 3.41 -15.78 7.96
CA LYS A 203 4.52 -15.20 8.71
C LYS A 203 4.45 -13.67 8.72
N TRP A 204 4.28 -13.05 7.55
CA TRP A 204 4.22 -11.60 7.44
C TRP A 204 2.93 -11.00 8.01
N GLU A 205 1.81 -11.72 7.97
CA GLU A 205 0.58 -11.28 8.65
C GLU A 205 0.76 -11.22 10.18
N ALA A 206 1.43 -12.22 10.77
CA ALA A 206 1.76 -12.19 12.20
C ALA A 206 2.68 -10.99 12.54
N ILE A 207 3.72 -10.74 11.75
CA ILE A 207 4.62 -9.59 11.93
C ILE A 207 3.85 -8.26 11.80
N ARG A 208 2.99 -8.13 10.79
CA ARG A 208 2.19 -6.93 10.57
C ARG A 208 1.17 -6.68 11.68
N ARG A 209 0.60 -7.74 12.28
CA ARG A 209 -0.30 -7.63 13.43
C ARG A 209 0.43 -6.99 14.61
N VAL A 210 1.62 -7.47 14.93
CA VAL A 210 2.44 -6.88 16.01
C VAL A 210 2.83 -5.44 15.68
N ARG A 211 3.22 -5.16 14.42
CA ARG A 211 3.54 -3.78 14.01
C ARG A 211 2.36 -2.83 14.22
N ARG A 212 1.13 -3.24 13.90
CA ARG A 212 -0.07 -2.39 14.13
C ARG A 212 -0.22 -2.02 15.61
N VAL A 213 0.01 -2.96 16.52
CA VAL A 213 -0.08 -2.69 17.96
C VAL A 213 1.02 -1.72 18.41
N VAL A 214 2.26 -1.92 17.94
CA VAL A 214 3.39 -1.03 18.28
C VAL A 214 3.14 0.38 17.75
N THR A 215 2.76 0.51 16.48
CA THR A 215 2.53 1.82 15.88
C THR A 215 1.37 2.56 16.55
N ALA A 216 0.28 1.85 16.90
CA ALA A 216 -0.84 2.45 17.65
C ALA A 216 -0.40 2.97 19.02
N ALA A 217 0.42 2.21 19.74
CA ALA A 217 0.96 2.62 21.04
C ALA A 217 1.91 3.83 20.91
N LEU A 218 2.76 3.87 19.89
CA LEU A 218 3.62 5.02 19.60
C LEU A 218 2.82 6.29 19.27
N GLU A 219 1.71 6.16 18.51
CA GLU A 219 0.85 7.32 18.20
C GLU A 219 0.18 7.92 19.46
N VAL A 220 -0.20 7.07 20.43
CA VAL A 220 -0.72 7.57 21.72
C VAL A 220 0.37 8.41 22.43
N GLN A 221 1.59 7.90 22.52
CA GLN A 221 2.70 8.62 23.16
C GLN A 221 3.06 9.93 22.42
N ARG A 222 2.96 9.93 21.08
CA ARG A 222 3.18 11.12 20.27
C ARG A 222 2.07 12.16 20.47
N ARG A 223 0.81 11.73 20.49
CA ARG A 223 -0.34 12.59 20.76
C ARG A 223 -0.23 13.24 22.15
N ASP A 224 0.20 12.46 23.15
CA ASP A 224 0.36 12.91 24.52
C ASP A 224 1.69 13.67 24.72
N LYS A 225 2.45 13.92 23.63
CA LYS A 225 3.72 14.67 23.60
C LYS A 225 4.81 14.10 24.50
N VAL A 226 4.76 12.80 24.81
CA VAL A 226 5.81 12.08 25.56
C VAL A 226 7.03 11.83 24.67
N ILE A 227 6.80 11.60 23.36
CA ILE A 227 7.82 11.48 22.33
C ILE A 227 7.51 12.43 21.18
N GLY A 228 8.52 13.01 20.54
CA GLY A 228 8.41 13.81 19.33
C GLY A 228 8.50 12.93 18.07
N ALA A 229 9.42 12.00 18.07
CA ALA A 229 9.64 11.06 16.96
C ALA A 229 9.65 9.61 17.46
N SER A 230 9.26 8.67 16.58
CA SER A 230 9.25 7.23 16.92
C SER A 230 10.63 6.69 17.32
N LEU A 231 11.72 7.30 16.82
CA LEU A 231 13.10 6.94 17.17
C LEU A 231 13.48 7.26 18.62
N GLU A 232 12.73 8.12 19.29
CA GLU A 232 12.93 8.45 20.72
C GLU A 232 12.35 7.37 21.66
N ALA A 233 11.60 6.41 21.12
CA ALA A 233 10.98 5.36 21.87
C ALA A 233 11.74 4.04 21.75
N ALA A 234 11.74 3.24 22.82
CA ALA A 234 12.21 1.86 22.83
C ALA A 234 11.11 0.91 23.32
N PRO A 235 10.12 0.56 22.46
CA PRO A 235 9.01 -0.26 22.85
C PRO A 235 9.47 -1.68 23.19
N VAL A 236 8.95 -2.23 24.31
CA VAL A 236 9.07 -3.65 24.65
C VAL A 236 7.76 -4.32 24.33
N VAL A 237 7.80 -5.30 23.43
CA VAL A 237 6.63 -6.02 22.97
C VAL A 237 6.57 -7.38 23.66
N HIS A 238 5.46 -7.65 24.34
CA HIS A 238 5.18 -8.95 24.92
C HIS A 238 4.24 -9.72 24.00
N VAL A 239 4.68 -10.87 23.50
CA VAL A 239 3.96 -11.69 22.53
C VAL A 239 3.62 -13.03 23.19
N GLU A 240 2.33 -13.33 23.31
CA GLU A 240 1.86 -14.61 23.88
C GLU A 240 1.87 -15.73 22.83
N ASP A 241 1.59 -15.39 21.58
CA ASP A 241 1.58 -16.31 20.45
C ASP A 241 3.02 -16.74 20.09
N ALA A 242 3.30 -18.04 20.27
CA ALA A 242 4.63 -18.61 20.03
C ALA A 242 5.04 -18.50 18.55
N ASP A 243 4.10 -18.63 17.62
CA ASP A 243 4.35 -18.58 16.19
C ASP A 243 4.64 -17.13 15.74
N ALA A 244 3.90 -16.17 16.28
CA ALA A 244 4.17 -14.75 16.06
C ALA A 244 5.54 -14.35 16.64
N LEU A 245 5.90 -14.86 17.84
CA LEU A 245 7.22 -14.61 18.42
C LEU A 245 8.34 -15.24 17.59
N ALA A 246 8.13 -16.45 17.07
CA ALA A 246 9.09 -17.11 16.18
C ALA A 246 9.27 -16.32 14.89
N ALA A 247 8.16 -15.88 14.26
CA ALA A 247 8.19 -15.03 13.06
C ALA A 247 8.96 -13.72 13.31
N LEU A 248 8.72 -13.05 14.42
CA LEU A 248 9.43 -11.81 14.78
C LEU A 248 10.94 -12.02 14.96
N LYS A 249 11.36 -13.16 15.53
CA LYS A 249 12.79 -13.47 15.72
C LYS A 249 13.55 -13.70 14.43
N THR A 250 12.88 -14.04 13.33
CA THR A 250 13.53 -14.23 12.02
C THR A 250 13.84 -12.91 11.33
N VAL A 251 13.22 -11.81 11.74
CA VAL A 251 13.50 -10.47 11.19
C VAL A 251 14.66 -9.86 11.97
N PRO A 252 15.78 -9.46 11.32
CA PRO A 252 16.89 -8.82 12.00
C PRO A 252 16.44 -7.58 12.79
N TRP A 253 16.89 -7.47 14.04
CA TRP A 253 16.49 -6.39 14.97
C TRP A 253 16.76 -4.97 14.44
N CYS A 254 17.85 -4.78 13.69
CA CYS A 254 18.13 -3.51 13.01
C CYS A 254 17.09 -3.15 11.96
N ARG A 255 16.50 -4.16 11.29
CA ARG A 255 15.38 -3.98 10.35
C ARG A 255 14.05 -3.82 11.07
N MET A 256 13.89 -4.45 12.24
CA MET A 256 12.69 -4.28 13.04
C MET A 256 12.56 -2.85 13.57
N GLY A 257 13.65 -2.19 13.93
CA GLY A 257 13.68 -0.75 14.25
C GLY A 257 13.16 0.10 13.08
N SER A 258 13.65 -0.14 11.86
CA SER A 258 13.15 0.50 10.64
C SER A 258 11.68 0.18 10.36
N MET A 259 11.27 -1.10 10.55
CA MET A 259 9.89 -1.53 10.36
C MET A 259 8.91 -0.99 11.41
N MET A 260 9.35 -0.82 12.66
CA MET A 260 8.51 -0.38 13.78
C MET A 260 8.64 1.13 14.05
N GLY A 261 9.57 1.81 13.37
CA GLY A 261 9.88 3.21 13.62
C GLY A 261 10.64 3.46 14.93
N ALA A 262 11.04 2.40 15.67
CA ALA A 262 11.75 2.48 16.93
C ALA A 262 12.49 1.17 17.24
N PRO A 263 13.58 1.16 18.02
CA PRO A 263 14.22 -0.06 18.47
C PRO A 263 13.27 -0.85 19.38
N VAL A 264 13.00 -2.11 19.02
CA VAL A 264 12.03 -2.98 19.70
C VAL A 264 12.73 -4.15 20.36
N ARG A 265 12.34 -4.47 21.60
CA ARG A 265 12.69 -5.74 22.27
C ARG A 265 11.43 -6.61 22.38
N ALA A 266 11.49 -7.85 21.92
CA ALA A 266 10.43 -8.82 22.10
C ALA A 266 10.77 -9.76 23.27
N SER A 267 9.80 -10.01 24.15
CA SER A 267 9.92 -10.97 25.25
C SER A 267 8.65 -11.83 25.33
N GLN A 268 8.81 -13.08 25.77
CA GLN A 268 7.68 -13.94 26.04
C GLN A 268 7.24 -13.75 27.50
N THR A 269 5.95 -13.49 27.72
CA THR A 269 5.39 -13.38 29.08
C THR A 269 4.32 -14.43 29.28
N ARG A 270 4.38 -15.14 30.41
CA ARG A 270 3.53 -16.29 30.75
C ARG A 270 2.15 -15.94 31.32
N ALA A 271 1.85 -14.68 31.56
CA ALA A 271 0.61 -14.29 32.25
C ALA A 271 0.19 -12.83 31.96
N VAL A 272 -0.48 -12.59 30.86
CA VAL A 272 -1.45 -11.48 30.75
C VAL A 272 -2.60 -11.96 29.87
N ARG A 273 -3.79 -12.14 30.45
CA ARG A 273 -5.03 -12.41 29.71
C ARG A 273 -5.40 -11.14 28.94
N SER A 274 -5.35 -11.20 27.64
CA SER A 274 -5.76 -10.25 26.62
C SER A 274 -4.65 -9.40 25.97
N LEU A 275 -4.54 -9.58 24.63
CA LEU A 275 -3.96 -8.67 23.65
C LEU A 275 -2.52 -8.18 23.92
N ASP A 276 -1.66 -8.40 22.94
CA ASP A 276 -0.27 -7.95 22.89
C ASP A 276 -0.04 -6.64 23.66
N LEU A 277 0.57 -6.74 24.86
CA LEU A 277 0.85 -5.58 25.70
C LEU A 277 2.15 -4.93 25.22
N VAL A 278 2.09 -3.72 24.71
CA VAL A 278 3.26 -2.93 24.37
C VAL A 278 3.58 -2.01 25.55
N ARG A 279 4.75 -2.21 26.18
CA ARG A 279 5.33 -1.23 27.09
C ARG A 279 6.31 -0.37 26.33
N ILE A 280 6.08 0.93 26.33
CA ILE A 280 6.98 1.91 25.73
C ILE A 280 7.84 2.50 26.83
N LEU A 281 9.15 2.32 26.73
CA LEU A 281 10.13 3.01 27.57
C LEU A 281 10.55 4.27 26.80
N SER A 282 10.42 5.45 27.40
CA SER A 282 11.07 6.66 26.90
C SER A 282 12.58 6.57 27.11
N ALA A 283 13.36 7.24 26.28
CA ALA A 283 14.83 7.31 26.44
C ALA A 283 15.25 7.89 27.81
N SER A 284 14.33 8.52 28.55
CA SER A 284 14.51 9.07 29.90
C SER A 284 14.14 8.11 31.06
N GLY A 285 13.82 6.85 30.76
CA GLY A 285 13.65 5.83 31.80
C GLY A 285 12.31 5.83 32.55
N LEU A 286 11.30 6.59 32.14
CA LEU A 286 9.97 6.56 32.77
C LEU A 286 9.13 5.41 32.21
N GLN A 287 8.72 4.49 33.10
CA GLN A 287 7.75 3.43 32.79
C GLN A 287 6.34 4.02 32.77
N VAL A 288 5.66 3.92 31.64
CA VAL A 288 4.20 4.10 31.58
C VAL A 288 3.58 2.75 31.23
N ALA A 289 2.95 2.14 32.22
CA ALA A 289 2.09 0.97 32.04
C ALA A 289 0.64 1.46 31.85
N LYS A 290 -0.01 1.04 30.79
CA LYS A 290 -1.47 0.87 30.72
C LYS A 290 -1.79 -0.32 29.90
#